data_3f3f2b09694badf58849e57c5c0b27d6
#
_entry.id   3f3f2b09694badf58849e57c5c0b27d6
#
_cell.length_a   1.000
_cell.length_b   1.000
_cell.length_c   1.000
_cell.angle_alpha   90.00
_cell.angle_beta   90.00
_cell.angle_gamma   90.00
#
_symmetry.space_group_name_H-M   'P 1'
#
loop_
_entity.id
_entity.type
_entity.pdbx_description
1 polymer ?
#
loop_
_entity_poly.entity_id
_entity_poly.type
_entity_poly.pdbx_seq_one_letter_code
_entity_poly.pdbx_strand_id
1 'polypeptide(L)'
;MAVQKNDAAKACDYSAFGFKGRTAIVTGGVRGLGRAIADALVAAGAEVHVFDWDISGAEDAPFTVHKVDISSSESVNAAVSALPSPPELLVNNAGITRDKRIVNMSDEDWAQVIGVNLTGAFNLIRATAPAMSASGFGRIVNIASINGIRGKFGQANYTAAKAGLIGLTKTAARELGAKGITVNAVAPGMVLTDMTLALDEQFRQKALDETVLKALPAAPDLANAVLFFLSDAAKFVTGQVLKVDSGQYI
;
A
#
# COMPACT_ATOMS: atom_id res chain seq x y z
N MET A 1 0.96 28.92 -15.35
CA MET A 1 1.71 28.96 -14.09
C MET A 1 2.55 27.71 -14.00
N ALA A 2 3.88 27.84 -13.91
CA ALA A 2 4.77 26.70 -13.87
C ALA A 2 4.47 25.87 -12.61
N VAL A 3 4.34 24.55 -12.77
CA VAL A 3 4.33 23.60 -11.66
C VAL A 3 5.59 23.87 -10.85
N GLN A 4 5.45 24.35 -9.62
CA GLN A 4 6.59 24.52 -8.72
C GLN A 4 7.34 23.19 -8.67
N LYS A 5 8.60 23.19 -9.11
CA LYS A 5 9.52 22.12 -8.77
C LYS A 5 9.53 22.06 -7.25
N ASN A 6 9.00 20.98 -6.70
CA ASN A 6 9.11 20.69 -5.27
C ASN A 6 10.62 20.80 -4.94
N ASP A 7 10.97 21.75 -4.09
CA ASP A 7 12.26 21.76 -3.44
C ASP A 7 12.49 20.36 -2.89
N ALA A 8 13.66 19.79 -3.18
CA ALA A 8 14.05 18.44 -2.79
C ALA A 8 13.57 18.21 -1.35
N ALA A 9 12.57 17.33 -1.21
CA ALA A 9 11.95 17.05 0.08
C ALA A 9 13.10 16.77 1.05
N LYS A 10 13.23 17.59 2.09
CA LYS A 10 14.18 17.32 3.18
C LYS A 10 13.92 15.88 3.59
N ALA A 11 14.94 15.03 3.51
CA ALA A 11 14.83 13.63 3.89
C ALA A 11 14.24 13.60 5.31
N CYS A 12 13.04 13.01 5.44
CA CYS A 12 12.43 12.84 6.76
C CYS A 12 13.35 11.98 7.61
N ASP A 13 13.55 12.36 8.85
CA ASP A 13 14.24 11.49 9.82
C ASP A 13 13.27 10.39 10.25
N TYR A 14 13.33 9.25 9.57
CA TYR A 14 12.46 8.11 9.85
C TYR A 14 12.90 7.33 11.11
N SER A 15 14.07 7.60 11.68
CA SER A 15 14.56 6.90 12.88
C SER A 15 13.64 7.07 14.09
N ALA A 16 12.89 8.19 14.14
CA ALA A 16 11.92 8.47 15.18
C ALA A 16 10.72 7.51 15.22
N PHE A 17 10.44 6.76 14.14
CA PHE A 17 9.37 5.76 14.12
C PHE A 17 9.73 4.45 14.83
N GLY A 18 11.03 4.16 15.04
CA GLY A 18 11.48 3.10 15.95
C GLY A 18 11.22 1.67 15.48
N PHE A 19 11.44 1.37 14.18
CA PHE A 19 11.23 0.00 13.64
C PHE A 19 12.46 -0.91 13.75
N LYS A 20 13.48 -0.53 14.51
CA LYS A 20 14.68 -1.34 14.68
C LYS A 20 14.35 -2.74 15.21
N GLY A 21 14.80 -3.76 14.48
CA GLY A 21 14.55 -5.17 14.83
C GLY A 21 13.17 -5.70 14.45
N ARG A 22 12.34 -4.92 13.76
CA ARG A 22 11.04 -5.36 13.22
C ARG A 22 11.20 -5.92 11.82
N THR A 23 10.54 -7.03 11.54
CA THR A 23 10.46 -7.62 10.20
C THR A 23 9.21 -7.12 9.48
N ALA A 24 9.39 -6.54 8.30
CA ALA A 24 8.34 -5.95 7.49
C ALA A 24 8.18 -6.65 6.14
N ILE A 25 6.94 -6.87 5.70
CA ILE A 25 6.61 -7.24 4.32
C ILE A 25 5.99 -6.03 3.62
N VAL A 26 6.50 -5.69 2.42
CA VAL A 26 5.89 -4.70 1.52
C VAL A 26 5.59 -5.38 0.18
N THR A 27 4.32 -5.43 -0.22
CA THR A 27 3.96 -5.99 -1.53
C THR A 27 4.02 -4.93 -2.63
N GLY A 28 4.53 -5.28 -3.83
CA GLY A 28 4.71 -4.34 -4.93
C GLY A 28 5.74 -3.25 -4.59
N GLY A 29 6.84 -3.63 -3.92
CA GLY A 29 7.83 -2.71 -3.36
C GLY A 29 9.04 -2.44 -4.23
N VAL A 30 9.14 -3.02 -5.43
CA VAL A 30 10.28 -2.82 -6.32
C VAL A 30 10.30 -1.40 -6.92
N ARG A 31 9.12 -0.79 -7.12
CA ARG A 31 8.97 0.52 -7.76
C ARG A 31 7.87 1.39 -7.15
N GLY A 32 7.85 2.67 -7.53
CA GLY A 32 6.78 3.61 -7.23
C GLY A 32 6.52 3.84 -5.75
N LEU A 33 5.25 3.83 -5.35
CA LEU A 33 4.83 4.06 -3.96
C LEU A 33 5.36 2.96 -3.02
N GLY A 34 5.28 1.68 -3.43
CA GLY A 34 5.78 0.56 -2.63
C GLY A 34 7.28 0.67 -2.36
N ARG A 35 8.07 1.14 -3.34
CA ARG A 35 9.51 1.38 -3.18
C ARG A 35 9.76 2.49 -2.16
N ALA A 36 9.08 3.61 -2.23
CA ALA A 36 9.22 4.69 -1.27
C ALA A 36 8.87 4.24 0.17
N ILE A 37 7.84 3.39 0.31
CA ILE A 37 7.49 2.81 1.62
C ILE A 37 8.58 1.86 2.12
N ALA A 38 9.09 0.98 1.26
CA ALA A 38 10.15 0.03 1.62
C ALA A 38 11.44 0.76 2.03
N ASP A 39 11.87 1.75 1.24
CA ASP A 39 13.05 2.58 1.54
C ASP A 39 12.88 3.33 2.88
N ALA A 40 11.69 3.89 3.15
CA ALA A 40 11.40 4.59 4.40
C ALA A 40 11.41 3.64 5.62
N LEU A 41 10.92 2.40 5.47
CA LEU A 41 10.97 1.37 6.52
C LEU A 41 12.42 0.94 6.82
N VAL A 42 13.26 0.76 5.78
CA VAL A 42 14.70 0.49 5.95
C VAL A 42 15.37 1.65 6.70
N ALA A 43 15.12 2.90 6.28
CA ALA A 43 15.66 4.08 6.93
C ALA A 43 15.21 4.22 8.40
N ALA A 44 14.03 3.69 8.74
CA ALA A 44 13.52 3.59 10.11
C ALA A 44 14.02 2.37 10.89
N GLY A 45 14.89 1.54 10.29
CA GLY A 45 15.59 0.43 10.94
C GLY A 45 14.90 -0.93 10.86
N ALA A 46 13.84 -1.07 10.04
CA ALA A 46 13.19 -2.36 9.82
C ALA A 46 14.02 -3.28 8.92
N GLU A 47 13.91 -4.60 9.14
CA GLU A 47 14.30 -5.62 8.17
C GLU A 47 13.16 -5.77 7.17
N VAL A 48 13.39 -5.38 5.89
CA VAL A 48 12.32 -5.29 4.89
C VAL A 48 12.43 -6.40 3.85
N HIS A 49 11.33 -7.11 3.65
CA HIS A 49 11.13 -8.11 2.61
C HIS A 49 10.08 -7.61 1.62
N VAL A 50 10.48 -7.39 0.38
CA VAL A 50 9.59 -6.97 -0.70
C VAL A 50 9.10 -8.20 -1.45
N PHE A 51 7.76 -8.33 -1.57
CA PHE A 51 7.11 -9.35 -2.38
C PHE A 51 6.60 -8.70 -3.66
N ASP A 52 7.16 -9.07 -4.80
CA ASP A 52 6.77 -8.52 -6.10
C ASP A 52 6.69 -9.62 -7.16
N TRP A 53 5.81 -9.44 -8.14
CA TRP A 53 5.72 -10.30 -9.30
C TRP A 53 6.89 -10.10 -10.26
N ASP A 54 7.28 -8.83 -10.45
CA ASP A 54 8.38 -8.42 -11.32
C ASP A 54 9.50 -7.81 -10.47
N ILE A 55 10.58 -8.55 -10.33
CA ILE A 55 11.73 -8.19 -9.49
C ILE A 55 12.84 -7.48 -10.27
N SER A 56 12.64 -7.18 -11.56
CA SER A 56 13.60 -6.43 -12.37
C SER A 56 13.78 -5.01 -11.83
N GLY A 57 15.02 -4.52 -11.83
CA GLY A 57 15.38 -3.19 -11.31
C GLY A 57 15.51 -3.12 -9.78
N ALA A 58 15.62 -4.28 -9.12
CA ALA A 58 15.80 -4.35 -7.67
C ALA A 58 17.23 -4.75 -7.24
N GLU A 59 18.19 -4.75 -8.16
CA GLU A 59 19.55 -5.27 -7.95
C GLU A 59 20.30 -4.52 -6.84
N ASP A 60 20.08 -3.21 -6.71
CA ASP A 60 20.72 -2.34 -5.71
C ASP A 60 19.75 -1.94 -4.57
N ALA A 61 18.68 -2.72 -4.37
CA ALA A 61 17.70 -2.40 -3.33
C ALA A 61 18.28 -2.64 -1.91
N PRO A 62 18.03 -1.76 -0.94
CA PRO A 62 18.53 -1.91 0.43
C PRO A 62 17.70 -2.91 1.25
N PHE A 63 16.90 -3.77 0.61
CA PHE A 63 15.99 -4.75 1.20
C PHE A 63 16.04 -6.07 0.42
N THR A 64 15.53 -7.14 1.03
CA THR A 64 15.45 -8.45 0.36
C THR A 64 14.22 -8.51 -0.53
N VAL A 65 14.40 -8.98 -1.77
CA VAL A 65 13.30 -9.10 -2.75
C VAL A 65 12.98 -10.57 -3.02
N HIS A 66 11.69 -10.87 -3.05
CA HIS A 66 11.14 -12.20 -3.33
C HIS A 66 10.17 -12.10 -4.50
N LYS A 67 10.32 -13.00 -5.48
CA LYS A 67 9.35 -13.14 -6.57
C LYS A 67 8.13 -13.89 -6.08
N VAL A 68 7.00 -13.19 -5.92
CA VAL A 68 5.77 -13.73 -5.32
C VAL A 68 4.56 -13.32 -6.14
N ASP A 69 3.71 -14.28 -6.48
CA ASP A 69 2.36 -14.02 -6.94
C ASP A 69 1.42 -13.93 -5.75
N ILE A 70 1.05 -12.72 -5.35
CA ILE A 70 0.17 -12.52 -4.20
C ILE A 70 -1.27 -12.99 -4.43
N SER A 71 -1.71 -13.14 -5.69
CA SER A 71 -3.03 -13.69 -6.01
C SER A 71 -3.11 -15.20 -5.74
N SER A 72 -1.96 -15.89 -5.68
CA SER A 72 -1.86 -17.29 -5.32
C SER A 72 -1.60 -17.46 -3.81
N SER A 73 -2.54 -18.11 -3.15
CA SER A 73 -2.41 -18.48 -1.73
C SER A 73 -1.20 -19.39 -1.45
N GLU A 74 -0.90 -20.30 -2.37
CA GLU A 74 0.25 -21.21 -2.27
C GLU A 74 1.56 -20.44 -2.32
N SER A 75 1.70 -19.54 -3.31
CA SER A 75 2.88 -18.68 -3.47
C SER A 75 3.11 -17.81 -2.24
N VAL A 76 2.05 -17.21 -1.69
CA VAL A 76 2.12 -16.38 -0.48
C VAL A 76 2.56 -17.19 0.73
N ASN A 77 1.94 -18.37 0.97
CA ASN A 77 2.27 -19.21 2.11
C ASN A 77 3.73 -19.69 2.05
N ALA A 78 4.20 -20.11 0.87
CA ALA A 78 5.59 -20.53 0.67
C ALA A 78 6.55 -19.36 0.98
N ALA A 79 6.27 -18.16 0.46
CA ALA A 79 7.12 -17.00 0.67
C ALA A 79 7.16 -16.54 2.14
N VAL A 80 6.01 -16.50 2.82
CA VAL A 80 5.95 -16.12 4.25
C VAL A 80 6.67 -17.15 5.12
N SER A 81 6.52 -18.45 4.83
CA SER A 81 7.19 -19.52 5.59
C SER A 81 8.71 -19.54 5.39
N ALA A 82 9.21 -18.98 4.28
CA ALA A 82 10.63 -18.91 3.97
C ALA A 82 11.34 -17.68 4.59
N LEU A 83 10.61 -16.78 5.25
CA LEU A 83 11.21 -15.64 5.91
C LEU A 83 12.09 -16.06 7.10
N PRO A 84 13.22 -15.39 7.33
CA PRO A 84 14.12 -15.70 8.44
C PRO A 84 13.50 -15.42 9.82
N SER A 85 12.56 -14.48 9.87
CA SER A 85 11.83 -14.10 11.08
C SER A 85 10.35 -13.87 10.77
N PRO A 86 9.44 -14.14 11.73
CA PRO A 86 8.03 -13.85 11.53
C PRO A 86 7.78 -12.36 11.27
N PRO A 87 6.97 -12.01 10.26
CA PRO A 87 6.68 -10.61 9.97
C PRO A 87 5.80 -9.99 11.05
N GLU A 88 6.16 -8.80 11.49
CA GLU A 88 5.42 -7.99 12.46
C GLU A 88 4.70 -6.80 11.80
N LEU A 89 5.23 -6.35 10.65
CA LEU A 89 4.70 -5.24 9.86
C LEU A 89 4.32 -5.75 8.47
N LEU A 90 3.10 -5.42 8.02
CA LEU A 90 2.61 -5.78 6.68
C LEU A 90 2.06 -4.56 5.98
N VAL A 91 2.57 -4.28 4.77
CA VAL A 91 2.03 -3.27 3.87
C VAL A 91 1.51 -3.94 2.59
N ASN A 92 0.20 -4.02 2.44
CA ASN A 92 -0.47 -4.48 1.23
C ASN A 92 -0.58 -3.32 0.24
N ASN A 93 0.46 -3.12 -0.57
CA ASN A 93 0.55 -2.04 -1.55
C ASN A 93 0.37 -2.52 -2.99
N ALA A 94 0.76 -3.75 -3.34
CA ALA A 94 0.65 -4.24 -4.70
C ALA A 94 -0.75 -4.06 -5.29
N GLY A 95 -0.80 -3.62 -6.53
CA GLY A 95 -2.06 -3.40 -7.22
C GLY A 95 -1.86 -3.13 -8.70
N ILE A 96 -2.86 -3.52 -9.48
CA ILE A 96 -2.92 -3.31 -10.93
C ILE A 96 -4.22 -2.62 -11.32
N THR A 97 -4.25 -2.02 -12.50
CA THR A 97 -5.45 -1.49 -13.14
C THR A 97 -5.66 -2.15 -14.50
N ARG A 98 -6.93 -2.31 -14.89
CA ARG A 98 -7.38 -2.72 -16.23
C ARG A 98 -8.63 -1.91 -16.54
N ASP A 99 -8.37 -0.63 -16.90
CA ASP A 99 -9.42 0.38 -17.03
C ASP A 99 -10.22 0.19 -18.31
N LYS A 100 -11.51 -0.10 -18.17
CA LYS A 100 -12.48 -0.23 -19.26
C LYS A 100 -13.87 0.18 -18.78
N ARG A 101 -14.73 0.65 -19.70
CA ARG A 101 -16.17 0.84 -19.40
C ARG A 101 -16.75 -0.52 -18.97
N ILE A 102 -17.71 -0.49 -18.04
CA ILE A 102 -18.30 -1.70 -17.47
C ILE A 102 -18.84 -2.67 -18.52
N VAL A 103 -19.43 -2.15 -19.59
CA VAL A 103 -19.98 -2.94 -20.70
C VAL A 103 -18.93 -3.58 -21.62
N ASN A 104 -17.67 -3.13 -21.52
CA ASN A 104 -16.53 -3.61 -22.32
C ASN A 104 -15.46 -4.32 -21.47
N MET A 105 -15.71 -4.44 -20.18
CA MET A 105 -14.77 -5.10 -19.24
C MET A 105 -14.89 -6.61 -19.40
N SER A 106 -13.79 -7.30 -19.67
CA SER A 106 -13.78 -8.76 -19.73
C SER A 106 -13.77 -9.39 -18.34
N ASP A 107 -14.20 -10.64 -18.25
CA ASP A 107 -14.13 -11.42 -17.00
C ASP A 107 -12.68 -11.56 -16.54
N GLU A 108 -11.74 -11.64 -17.48
CA GLU A 108 -10.30 -11.70 -17.16
C GLU A 108 -9.78 -10.39 -16.56
N ASP A 109 -10.11 -9.22 -17.15
CA ASP A 109 -9.74 -7.92 -16.59
C ASP A 109 -10.32 -7.73 -15.17
N TRP A 110 -11.54 -8.20 -14.96
CA TRP A 110 -12.17 -8.20 -13.64
C TRP A 110 -11.42 -9.10 -12.67
N ALA A 111 -11.24 -10.37 -13.04
CA ALA A 111 -10.65 -11.40 -12.17
C ALA A 111 -9.21 -11.05 -11.78
N GLN A 112 -8.39 -10.56 -12.73
CA GLN A 112 -7.01 -10.17 -12.46
C GLN A 112 -6.94 -9.03 -11.43
N VAL A 113 -7.76 -7.98 -11.59
CA VAL A 113 -7.75 -6.83 -10.68
C VAL A 113 -8.25 -7.21 -9.29
N ILE A 114 -9.33 -7.99 -9.19
CA ILE A 114 -9.82 -8.51 -7.90
C ILE A 114 -8.76 -9.44 -7.27
N GLY A 115 -8.17 -10.32 -8.07
CA GLY A 115 -7.16 -11.28 -7.63
C GLY A 115 -5.96 -10.60 -6.97
N VAL A 116 -5.39 -9.61 -7.63
CA VAL A 116 -4.20 -8.89 -7.10
C VAL A 116 -4.60 -7.92 -5.98
N ASN A 117 -5.57 -7.01 -6.24
CA ASN A 117 -5.79 -5.86 -5.37
C ASN A 117 -6.59 -6.18 -4.10
N LEU A 118 -7.36 -7.27 -4.08
CA LEU A 118 -8.19 -7.65 -2.94
C LEU A 118 -7.82 -9.03 -2.41
N THR A 119 -7.86 -10.07 -3.25
CA THR A 119 -7.54 -11.44 -2.82
C THR A 119 -6.08 -11.54 -2.35
N GLY A 120 -5.15 -10.86 -3.02
CA GLY A 120 -3.75 -10.80 -2.62
C GLY A 120 -3.57 -10.26 -1.20
N ALA A 121 -4.21 -9.15 -0.87
CA ALA A 121 -4.18 -8.58 0.47
C ALA A 121 -4.78 -9.54 1.52
N PHE A 122 -5.90 -10.20 1.19
CA PHE A 122 -6.48 -11.23 2.05
C PHE A 122 -5.51 -12.39 2.28
N ASN A 123 -4.83 -12.88 1.23
CA ASN A 123 -3.86 -13.97 1.35
C ASN A 123 -2.71 -13.59 2.29
N LEU A 124 -2.15 -12.37 2.16
CA LEU A 124 -1.08 -11.88 3.04
C LEU A 124 -1.55 -11.75 4.50
N ILE A 125 -2.71 -11.14 4.74
CA ILE A 125 -3.27 -11.02 6.10
C ILE A 125 -3.44 -12.39 6.71
N ARG A 126 -4.06 -13.34 5.99
CA ARG A 126 -4.27 -14.72 6.46
C ARG A 126 -2.97 -15.47 6.77
N ALA A 127 -1.94 -15.26 5.96
CA ALA A 127 -0.65 -15.94 6.13
C ALA A 127 0.18 -15.36 7.29
N THR A 128 0.06 -14.05 7.57
CA THR A 128 0.88 -13.38 8.59
C THR A 128 0.20 -13.30 9.97
N ALA A 129 -1.13 -13.21 10.00
CA ALA A 129 -1.90 -13.05 11.25
C ALA A 129 -1.65 -14.13 12.31
N PRO A 130 -1.43 -15.43 11.99
CA PRO A 130 -1.12 -16.42 13.02
C PRO A 130 0.14 -16.11 13.82
N ALA A 131 1.24 -15.74 13.15
CA ALA A 131 2.50 -15.39 13.80
C ALA A 131 2.38 -14.09 14.62
N MET A 132 1.73 -13.05 14.05
CA MET A 132 1.43 -11.81 14.76
C MET A 132 0.57 -12.05 16.00
N SER A 133 -0.43 -12.95 15.90
CA SER A 133 -1.30 -13.30 17.04
C SER A 133 -0.54 -14.03 18.13
N ALA A 134 0.39 -14.91 17.78
CA ALA A 134 1.22 -15.64 18.73
C ALA A 134 2.19 -14.73 19.50
N SER A 135 2.73 -13.68 18.83
CA SER A 135 3.60 -12.68 19.47
C SER A 135 2.82 -11.60 20.25
N GLY A 136 1.50 -11.48 20.05
CA GLY A 136 0.69 -10.40 20.63
C GLY A 136 0.97 -9.03 20.00
N PHE A 137 1.57 -8.98 18.82
CA PHE A 137 1.93 -7.75 18.12
C PHE A 137 1.78 -7.92 16.61
N GLY A 138 1.22 -6.91 15.94
CA GLY A 138 1.18 -6.79 14.49
C GLY A 138 0.66 -5.43 14.06
N ARG A 139 1.17 -4.95 12.93
CA ARG A 139 0.72 -3.71 12.29
C ARG A 139 0.50 -3.96 10.81
N ILE A 140 -0.72 -3.75 10.34
CA ILE A 140 -1.12 -4.01 8.96
C ILE A 140 -1.65 -2.72 8.35
N VAL A 141 -1.10 -2.33 7.20
CA VAL A 141 -1.58 -1.18 6.42
C VAL A 141 -1.93 -1.62 5.00
N ASN A 142 -3.15 -1.37 4.61
CA ASN A 142 -3.66 -1.65 3.27
C ASN A 142 -3.67 -0.36 2.43
N ILE A 143 -3.06 -0.37 1.25
CA ILE A 143 -3.12 0.78 0.33
C ILE A 143 -4.40 0.67 -0.51
N ALA A 144 -5.42 1.39 -0.05
CA ALA A 144 -6.70 1.55 -0.73
C ALA A 144 -6.60 2.58 -1.88
N SER A 145 -7.62 3.41 -2.06
CA SER A 145 -7.68 4.56 -2.97
C SER A 145 -8.91 5.40 -2.65
N ILE A 146 -8.86 6.71 -2.92
CA ILE A 146 -10.08 7.53 -2.93
C ILE A 146 -11.09 7.03 -3.96
N ASN A 147 -10.64 6.38 -5.03
CA ASN A 147 -11.55 5.79 -6.02
C ASN A 147 -12.32 4.59 -5.47
N GLY A 148 -11.83 3.88 -4.46
CA GLY A 148 -12.59 2.88 -3.71
C GLY A 148 -13.69 3.49 -2.82
N ILE A 149 -13.64 4.80 -2.57
CA ILE A 149 -14.62 5.53 -1.77
C ILE A 149 -15.64 6.25 -2.68
N ARG A 150 -15.15 6.99 -3.71
CA ARG A 150 -15.97 7.85 -4.55
C ARG A 150 -16.46 7.22 -5.86
N GLY A 151 -15.84 6.10 -6.28
CA GLY A 151 -16.00 5.57 -7.62
C GLY A 151 -15.16 6.31 -8.66
N LYS A 152 -14.92 5.67 -9.82
CA LYS A 152 -14.26 6.32 -10.97
C LYS A 152 -14.73 5.67 -12.26
N PHE A 153 -15.07 6.51 -13.24
CA PHE A 153 -15.45 6.04 -14.58
C PHE A 153 -14.35 5.16 -15.18
N GLY A 154 -14.74 4.01 -15.73
CA GLY A 154 -13.84 3.06 -16.36
C GLY A 154 -13.08 2.14 -15.39
N GLN A 155 -13.30 2.24 -14.07
CA GLN A 155 -12.61 1.50 -13.04
C GLN A 155 -13.53 0.62 -12.19
N ALA A 156 -14.50 -0.06 -12.78
CA ALA A 156 -15.44 -0.88 -12.01
C ALA A 156 -14.72 -1.96 -11.17
N ASN A 157 -13.77 -2.70 -11.78
CA ASN A 157 -12.96 -3.72 -11.11
C ASN A 157 -12.06 -3.12 -10.02
N TYR A 158 -11.29 -2.07 -10.34
CA TYR A 158 -10.38 -1.42 -9.40
C TYR A 158 -11.13 -0.78 -8.22
N THR A 159 -12.21 -0.06 -8.51
CA THR A 159 -13.06 0.55 -7.47
C THR A 159 -13.66 -0.51 -6.55
N ALA A 160 -14.21 -1.59 -7.11
CA ALA A 160 -14.76 -2.70 -6.33
C ALA A 160 -13.67 -3.34 -5.43
N ALA A 161 -12.48 -3.60 -5.98
CA ALA A 161 -11.36 -4.16 -5.22
C ALA A 161 -10.93 -3.25 -4.07
N LYS A 162 -10.76 -1.93 -4.33
CA LYS A 162 -10.31 -0.98 -3.31
C LYS A 162 -11.40 -0.67 -2.28
N ALA A 163 -12.68 -0.69 -2.65
CA ALA A 163 -13.79 -0.64 -1.71
C ALA A 163 -13.86 -1.92 -0.84
N GLY A 164 -13.70 -3.10 -1.46
CA GLY A 164 -13.60 -4.38 -0.75
C GLY A 164 -12.43 -4.41 0.23
N LEU A 165 -11.28 -3.82 -0.14
CA LEU A 165 -10.10 -3.72 0.73
C LEU A 165 -10.36 -2.85 1.96
N ILE A 166 -11.17 -1.79 1.84
CA ILE A 166 -11.64 -0.98 2.98
C ILE A 166 -12.53 -1.84 3.91
N GLY A 167 -13.42 -2.64 3.35
CA GLY A 167 -14.24 -3.59 4.12
C GLY A 167 -13.39 -4.63 4.84
N LEU A 168 -12.43 -5.25 4.12
CA LEU A 168 -11.47 -6.21 4.67
C LEU A 168 -10.65 -5.61 5.81
N THR A 169 -10.19 -4.36 5.68
CA THR A 169 -9.47 -3.63 6.72
C THR A 169 -10.27 -3.57 8.03
N LYS A 170 -11.54 -3.20 7.94
CA LYS A 170 -12.43 -3.05 9.11
C LYS A 170 -12.73 -4.41 9.77
N THR A 171 -12.93 -5.45 8.96
CA THR A 171 -13.18 -6.81 9.46
C THR A 171 -11.94 -7.37 10.14
N ALA A 172 -10.78 -7.31 9.49
CA ALA A 172 -9.52 -7.77 10.05
C ALA A 172 -9.15 -7.01 11.35
N ALA A 173 -9.43 -5.70 11.43
CA ALA A 173 -9.25 -4.94 12.66
C ALA A 173 -10.11 -5.47 13.82
N ARG A 174 -11.35 -5.88 13.55
CA ARG A 174 -12.25 -6.48 14.57
C ARG A 174 -11.80 -7.86 15.02
N GLU A 175 -11.37 -8.70 14.07
CA GLU A 175 -10.98 -10.09 14.37
C GLU A 175 -9.62 -10.18 15.06
N LEU A 176 -8.68 -9.31 14.69
CA LEU A 176 -7.29 -9.39 15.13
C LEU A 176 -6.95 -8.44 16.30
N GLY A 177 -7.81 -7.44 16.57
CA GLY A 177 -7.55 -6.41 17.58
C GLY A 177 -7.30 -6.96 18.98
N ALA A 178 -8.05 -7.98 19.43
CA ALA A 178 -7.86 -8.62 20.72
C ALA A 178 -6.50 -9.36 20.84
N LYS A 179 -5.77 -9.52 19.71
CA LYS A 179 -4.44 -10.10 19.64
C LYS A 179 -3.32 -9.07 19.57
N GLY A 180 -3.61 -7.80 19.85
CA GLY A 180 -2.62 -6.71 19.78
C GLY A 180 -2.25 -6.25 18.37
N ILE A 181 -3.06 -6.62 17.37
CA ILE A 181 -2.82 -6.29 15.95
C ILE A 181 -3.72 -5.11 15.55
N THR A 182 -3.12 -4.07 14.95
CA THR A 182 -3.89 -3.00 14.31
C THR A 182 -3.93 -3.20 12.80
N VAL A 183 -5.07 -2.88 12.19
CA VAL A 183 -5.25 -2.96 10.73
C VAL A 183 -5.90 -1.67 10.25
N ASN A 184 -5.20 -0.92 9.41
CA ASN A 184 -5.66 0.36 8.89
C ASN A 184 -5.48 0.43 7.37
N ALA A 185 -6.07 1.42 6.73
CA ALA A 185 -5.89 1.69 5.32
C ALA A 185 -5.45 3.14 5.07
N VAL A 186 -4.57 3.33 4.09
CA VAL A 186 -4.30 4.63 3.47
C VAL A 186 -5.01 4.66 2.13
N ALA A 187 -5.73 5.72 1.84
CA ALA A 187 -6.46 5.92 0.59
C ALA A 187 -5.86 7.12 -0.17
N PRO A 188 -4.88 6.86 -1.07
CA PRO A 188 -4.28 7.91 -1.87
C PRO A 188 -5.26 8.53 -2.87
N GLY A 189 -5.05 9.83 -3.17
CA GLY A 189 -5.50 10.46 -4.40
C GLY A 189 -4.54 10.14 -5.55
N MET A 190 -4.38 11.07 -6.50
CA MET A 190 -3.31 10.99 -7.49
C MET A 190 -1.97 11.31 -6.82
N VAL A 191 -1.03 10.37 -6.90
CA VAL A 191 0.33 10.48 -6.33
C VAL A 191 1.33 10.66 -7.45
N LEU A 192 2.29 11.57 -7.29
CA LEU A 192 3.39 11.75 -8.23
C LEU A 192 4.35 10.56 -8.12
N THR A 193 4.31 9.70 -9.13
CA THR A 193 5.19 8.55 -9.35
C THR A 193 5.60 8.54 -10.82
N ASP A 194 6.62 7.77 -11.20
CA ASP A 194 7.03 7.66 -12.60
C ASP A 194 5.85 7.28 -13.51
N MET A 195 4.98 6.39 -13.04
CA MET A 195 3.77 5.99 -13.78
C MET A 195 2.82 7.18 -14.01
N THR A 196 2.58 8.02 -13.02
CA THR A 196 1.67 9.17 -13.14
C THR A 196 2.33 10.35 -13.87
N LEU A 197 3.64 10.47 -13.78
CA LEU A 197 4.41 11.45 -14.57
C LEU A 197 4.41 11.12 -16.06
N ALA A 198 4.31 9.84 -16.43
CA ALA A 198 4.16 9.39 -17.82
C ALA A 198 2.75 9.61 -18.41
N LEU A 199 1.75 9.96 -17.59
CA LEU A 199 0.42 10.30 -18.07
C LEU A 199 0.43 11.67 -18.79
N ASP A 200 -0.51 11.85 -19.72
CA ASP A 200 -0.78 13.14 -20.35
C ASP A 200 -1.01 14.23 -19.29
N GLU A 201 -0.43 15.41 -19.52
CA GLU A 201 -0.48 16.54 -18.59
C GLU A 201 -1.92 16.94 -18.23
N GLN A 202 -2.86 16.83 -19.17
CA GLN A 202 -4.27 17.14 -18.93
C GLN A 202 -4.88 16.31 -17.81
N PHE A 203 -4.47 15.03 -17.66
CA PHE A 203 -4.98 14.18 -16.57
C PHE A 203 -4.40 14.58 -15.22
N ARG A 204 -3.11 14.96 -15.20
CA ARG A 204 -2.48 15.46 -13.98
C ARG A 204 -3.06 16.81 -13.57
N GLN A 205 -3.28 17.72 -14.53
CA GLN A 205 -3.87 19.02 -14.28
C GLN A 205 -5.30 18.88 -13.74
N LYS A 206 -6.11 18.00 -14.34
CA LYS A 206 -7.46 17.72 -13.82
C LYS A 206 -7.44 17.22 -12.37
N ALA A 207 -6.53 16.32 -12.04
CA ALA A 207 -6.40 15.83 -10.67
C ALA A 207 -5.93 16.94 -9.71
N LEU A 208 -5.00 17.80 -10.14
CA LEU A 208 -4.54 18.96 -9.39
C LEU A 208 -5.68 19.96 -9.14
N ASP A 209 -6.52 20.21 -10.13
CA ASP A 209 -7.66 21.14 -10.03
C ASP A 209 -8.69 20.65 -8.99
N GLU A 210 -8.85 19.33 -8.86
CA GLU A 210 -9.72 18.71 -7.84
C GLU A 210 -9.16 18.87 -6.42
N THR A 211 -7.86 19.13 -6.22
CA THR A 211 -7.26 19.23 -4.87
C THR A 211 -7.56 20.58 -4.20
N VAL A 212 -7.76 20.55 -2.88
CA VAL A 212 -7.88 21.77 -2.05
C VAL A 212 -6.53 22.43 -1.84
N LEU A 213 -5.48 21.65 -1.58
CA LEU A 213 -4.12 22.16 -1.32
C LEU A 213 -3.40 22.65 -2.58
N LYS A 214 -3.99 22.48 -3.77
CA LYS A 214 -3.38 22.82 -5.07
C LYS A 214 -2.00 22.21 -5.27
N ALA A 215 -1.82 21.01 -4.75
CA ALA A 215 -0.62 20.19 -4.86
C ALA A 215 -0.99 18.71 -4.95
N LEU A 216 -0.21 17.92 -5.66
CA LEU A 216 -0.33 16.47 -5.66
C LEU A 216 0.73 15.89 -4.70
N PRO A 217 0.38 14.92 -3.84
CA PRO A 217 1.34 14.30 -2.95
C PRO A 217 2.37 13.49 -3.75
N ALA A 218 3.60 13.46 -3.26
CA ALA A 218 4.65 12.57 -3.75
C ALA A 218 4.64 11.24 -2.98
N ALA A 219 5.33 10.22 -3.49
CA ALA A 219 5.38 8.91 -2.83
C ALA A 219 5.90 8.96 -1.38
N PRO A 220 6.91 9.79 -1.00
CA PRO A 220 7.33 9.94 0.40
C PRO A 220 6.23 10.47 1.33
N ASP A 221 5.32 11.34 0.85
CA ASP A 221 4.22 11.86 1.66
C ASP A 221 3.26 10.74 2.10
N LEU A 222 3.03 9.78 1.19
CA LEU A 222 2.23 8.59 1.49
C LEU A 222 2.98 7.64 2.42
N ALA A 223 4.30 7.47 2.23
CA ALA A 223 5.13 6.64 3.11
C ALA A 223 5.04 7.14 4.56
N ASN A 224 5.05 8.45 4.80
CA ASN A 224 4.88 9.04 6.14
C ASN A 224 3.58 8.58 6.82
N ALA A 225 2.46 8.60 6.08
CA ALA A 225 1.17 8.15 6.60
C ALA A 225 1.15 6.64 6.90
N VAL A 226 1.82 5.85 6.07
CA VAL A 226 1.98 4.40 6.28
C VAL A 226 2.81 4.13 7.53
N LEU A 227 3.98 4.77 7.67
CA LEU A 227 4.86 4.62 8.83
C LEU A 227 4.15 5.05 10.12
N PHE A 228 3.36 6.12 10.10
CA PHE A 228 2.53 6.51 11.25
C PHE A 228 1.63 5.35 11.69
N PHE A 229 0.86 4.74 10.79
CA PHE A 229 -0.01 3.62 11.14
C PHE A 229 0.74 2.36 11.61
N LEU A 230 1.96 2.14 11.12
CA LEU A 230 2.80 1.02 11.57
C LEU A 230 3.47 1.28 12.92
N SER A 231 3.62 2.53 13.33
CA SER A 231 4.34 2.93 14.54
C SER A 231 3.52 2.79 15.82
N ASP A 232 4.20 2.86 16.96
CA ASP A 232 3.56 2.87 18.28
C ASP A 232 2.75 4.17 18.54
N ALA A 233 2.98 5.24 17.78
CA ALA A 233 2.15 6.44 17.83
C ALA A 233 0.69 6.15 17.44
N ALA A 234 0.46 5.13 16.61
CA ALA A 234 -0.88 4.70 16.17
C ALA A 234 -1.38 3.42 16.90
N LYS A 235 -0.79 3.01 18.02
CA LYS A 235 -1.11 1.72 18.69
C LYS A 235 -2.57 1.55 19.10
N PHE A 236 -3.32 2.63 19.24
CA PHE A 236 -4.76 2.62 19.52
C PHE A 236 -5.63 3.03 18.32
N VAL A 237 -5.02 3.11 17.11
CA VAL A 237 -5.73 3.43 15.87
C VAL A 237 -5.89 2.13 15.07
N THR A 238 -7.11 1.66 14.89
CA THR A 238 -7.40 0.47 14.09
C THR A 238 -8.74 0.60 13.37
N GLY A 239 -8.89 -0.05 12.21
CA GLY A 239 -10.08 -0.01 11.37
C GLY A 239 -10.28 1.33 10.63
N GLN A 240 -9.29 2.22 10.63
CA GLN A 240 -9.38 3.54 10.03
C GLN A 240 -8.98 3.56 8.55
N VAL A 241 -9.51 4.53 7.83
CA VAL A 241 -9.14 4.84 6.44
C VAL A 241 -8.70 6.30 6.39
N LEU A 242 -7.41 6.52 6.21
CA LEU A 242 -6.83 7.86 6.09
C LEU A 242 -6.68 8.23 4.62
N LYS A 243 -7.37 9.27 4.18
CA LYS A 243 -7.15 9.86 2.86
C LYS A 243 -5.87 10.69 2.88
N VAL A 244 -4.98 10.46 1.91
CA VAL A 244 -3.79 11.27 1.66
C VAL A 244 -3.86 11.72 0.19
N ASP A 245 -4.64 12.75 -0.05
CA ASP A 245 -5.12 13.13 -1.37
C ASP A 245 -5.15 14.64 -1.60
N SER A 246 -4.53 15.43 -0.74
CA SER A 246 -4.54 16.89 -0.80
C SER A 246 -5.96 17.50 -0.81
N GLY A 247 -6.96 16.79 -0.26
CA GLY A 247 -8.35 17.20 -0.30
C GLY A 247 -9.01 16.99 -1.67
N GLN A 248 -8.50 16.07 -2.49
CA GLN A 248 -9.10 15.74 -3.80
C GLN A 248 -10.51 15.16 -3.66
N TYR A 249 -10.80 14.54 -2.52
CA TYR A 249 -12.13 14.05 -2.16
C TYR A 249 -12.41 14.28 -0.68
N ILE A 250 -13.21 15.28 -0.38
CA ILE A 250 -13.67 15.64 0.97
C ILE A 250 -15.20 15.65 1.04
#